data_2a340f69b39d9b6c86504d37614f1d24
#
_entry.id   2a340f69b39d9b6c86504d37614f1d24
#
_cell.length_a   1.000
_cell.length_b   1.000
_cell.length_c   1.000
_cell.angle_alpha   90.00
_cell.angle_beta   90.00
_cell.angle_gamma   90.00
#
_symmetry.space_group_name_H-M   'P 1'
#
loop_
_entity.id
_entity.type
_entity.pdbx_description
1 polymer ?
#
loop_
_entity_poly.entity_id
_entity_poly.type
_entity_poly.pdbx_seq_one_letter_code
_entity_poly.pdbx_strand_id
1 'polypeptide(L)'
;LGANTLKTALFHTGRPVFMCGSEMPAKDNHFLNKVALCWDGSLESTRALSQTLWFMKSAKHLTILTVETGKVVIAPSELKTYLAEHDVNSDIVVVKPSKSIGASLREVSESLEADVTILGAYGNNQYFERVLGGVTQHFVDHASRPLVLVH
;
A
#
# COMPACT_ATOMS: atom_id res chain seq x y z
N LEU A 1 8.83 11.23 -12.29
CA LEU A 1 7.45 11.60 -12.66
C LEU A 1 7.15 12.93 -12.00
N GLY A 2 6.67 13.93 -12.77
CA GLY A 2 6.28 15.19 -12.16
C GLY A 2 5.12 14.98 -11.17
N ALA A 3 5.13 15.66 -10.03
CA ALA A 3 4.09 15.54 -9.00
C ALA A 3 2.67 15.75 -9.57
N ASN A 4 2.52 16.58 -10.60
CA ASN A 4 1.26 16.80 -11.29
C ASN A 4 0.79 15.59 -12.10
N THR A 5 1.70 14.85 -12.75
CA THR A 5 1.34 13.64 -13.51
C THR A 5 0.80 12.55 -12.59
N LEU A 6 1.45 12.32 -11.45
CA LEU A 6 0.98 11.35 -10.47
C LEU A 6 -0.39 11.72 -9.90
N LYS A 7 -0.59 12.99 -9.53
CA LYS A 7 -1.88 13.50 -9.05
C LYS A 7 -2.98 13.31 -10.11
N THR A 8 -2.72 13.71 -11.35
CA THR A 8 -3.69 13.54 -12.44
C THR A 8 -4.05 12.06 -12.63
N ALA A 9 -3.06 11.18 -12.66
CA ALA A 9 -3.30 9.75 -12.79
C ALA A 9 -4.15 9.20 -11.63
N LEU A 10 -3.87 9.57 -10.40
CA LEU A 10 -4.60 9.08 -9.22
C LEU A 10 -6.03 9.64 -9.13
N PHE A 11 -6.20 10.95 -9.32
CA PHE A 11 -7.49 11.59 -9.06
C PHE A 11 -8.46 11.60 -10.25
N HIS A 12 -7.97 11.45 -11.47
CA HIS A 12 -8.81 11.62 -12.66
C HIS A 12 -9.03 10.34 -13.48
N THR A 13 -8.33 9.25 -13.17
CA THR A 13 -8.50 8.00 -13.94
C THR A 13 -9.40 6.98 -13.26
N GLY A 14 -9.57 7.05 -11.93
CA GLY A 14 -10.25 6.04 -11.13
C GLY A 14 -9.57 4.67 -11.20
N ARG A 15 -8.28 4.61 -11.55
CA ARG A 15 -7.51 3.39 -11.72
C ARG A 15 -6.33 3.33 -10.77
N PRO A 16 -5.90 2.11 -10.37
CA PRO A 16 -4.63 1.94 -9.67
C PRO A 16 -3.48 2.51 -10.50
N VAL A 17 -2.56 3.20 -9.85
CA VAL A 17 -1.35 3.72 -10.47
C VAL A 17 -0.18 2.88 -10.02
N PHE A 18 0.50 2.24 -10.97
CA PHE A 18 1.74 1.52 -10.72
C PHE A 18 2.92 2.47 -10.90
N MET A 19 3.66 2.69 -9.83
CA MET A 19 4.87 3.51 -9.82
C MET A 19 6.09 2.59 -9.73
N CYS A 20 6.93 2.59 -10.75
CA CYS A 20 8.19 1.85 -10.73
C CYS A 20 9.14 2.48 -9.71
N GLY A 21 9.79 1.66 -8.92
CA GLY A 21 10.90 2.06 -8.05
C GLY A 21 12.22 2.18 -8.82
N SER A 22 13.25 2.70 -8.15
CA SER A 22 14.63 2.69 -8.68
C SER A 22 15.24 1.29 -8.68
N GLU A 23 14.78 0.42 -7.79
CA GLU A 23 15.14 -0.98 -7.68
C GLU A 23 13.96 -1.82 -8.17
N MET A 24 14.15 -2.47 -9.31
CA MET A 24 13.19 -3.49 -9.75
C MET A 24 13.54 -4.82 -9.09
N PRO A 25 12.52 -5.63 -8.70
CA PRO A 25 12.77 -6.97 -8.19
C PRO A 25 13.67 -7.77 -9.13
N ALA A 26 14.46 -8.68 -8.58
CA ALA A 26 15.44 -9.47 -9.31
C ALA A 26 14.85 -10.12 -10.57
N LYS A 27 15.68 -10.32 -11.60
CA LYS A 27 15.32 -10.79 -12.95
C LYS A 27 14.69 -12.19 -13.03
N ASP A 28 14.50 -12.84 -11.90
CA ASP A 28 13.97 -14.20 -11.81
C ASP A 28 12.44 -14.19 -11.88
N ASN A 29 11.84 -13.90 -12.99
CA ASN A 29 10.41 -14.11 -13.35
C ASN A 29 9.33 -14.13 -12.21
N HIS A 30 9.65 -13.70 -10.99
CA HIS A 30 8.83 -13.76 -9.80
C HIS A 30 8.57 -12.37 -9.20
N PHE A 31 8.11 -11.48 -10.04
CA PHE A 31 7.77 -10.08 -9.67
C PHE A 31 6.74 -9.96 -8.52
N LEU A 32 6.01 -11.03 -8.21
CA LEU A 32 4.97 -11.03 -7.19
C LEU A 32 5.17 -12.14 -6.14
N ASN A 33 6.41 -12.34 -5.68
CA ASN A 33 6.62 -13.28 -4.60
C ASN A 33 6.08 -12.74 -3.28
N LYS A 34 6.42 -11.49 -2.95
CA LYS A 34 6.07 -10.87 -1.68
C LYS A 34 5.38 -9.53 -1.95
N VAL A 35 4.14 -9.41 -1.56
CA VAL A 35 3.35 -8.18 -1.68
C VAL A 35 3.01 -7.67 -0.28
N ALA A 36 3.19 -6.37 -0.04
CA ALA A 36 2.75 -5.70 1.17
C ALA A 36 1.51 -4.86 0.87
N LEU A 37 0.47 -4.95 1.72
CA LEU A 37 -0.71 -4.12 1.68
C LEU A 37 -0.75 -3.24 2.93
N CYS A 38 -0.60 -1.92 2.79
CA CYS A 38 -0.80 -0.98 3.87
C CYS A 38 -2.29 -0.81 4.14
N TRP A 39 -2.70 -1.08 5.40
CA TRP A 39 -4.09 -1.11 5.81
C TRP A 39 -4.33 -0.25 7.05
N ASP A 40 -5.29 0.65 6.96
CA ASP A 40 -5.78 1.48 8.07
C ASP A 40 -7.32 1.47 8.22
N GLY A 41 -8.02 0.68 7.39
CA GLY A 41 -9.47 0.59 7.36
C GLY A 41 -10.17 1.80 6.74
N SER A 42 -9.43 2.71 6.10
CA SER A 42 -9.99 3.87 5.41
C SER A 42 -10.70 3.48 4.11
N LEU A 43 -11.43 4.42 3.54
CA LEU A 43 -12.06 4.25 2.23
C LEU A 43 -11.01 3.98 1.14
N GLU A 44 -9.88 4.67 1.21
CA GLU A 44 -8.79 4.53 0.23
C GLU A 44 -8.08 3.18 0.35
N SER A 45 -7.84 2.70 1.57
CA SER A 45 -7.30 1.34 1.77
C SER A 45 -8.30 0.26 1.32
N THR A 46 -9.60 0.48 1.52
CA THR A 46 -10.66 -0.41 1.02
C THR A 46 -10.73 -0.40 -0.51
N ARG A 47 -10.58 0.76 -1.15
CA ARG A 47 -10.48 0.86 -2.61
C ARG A 47 -9.21 0.17 -3.12
N ALA A 48 -8.08 0.37 -2.44
CA ALA A 48 -6.84 -0.32 -2.79
C ALA A 48 -7.02 -1.83 -2.73
N LEU A 49 -7.62 -2.36 -1.67
CA LEU A 49 -7.97 -3.78 -1.56
C LEU A 49 -8.80 -4.26 -2.74
N SER A 50 -9.95 -3.60 -3.00
CA SER A 50 -10.91 -4.07 -4.00
C SER A 50 -10.36 -3.98 -5.43
N GLN A 51 -9.65 -2.92 -5.77
CA GLN A 51 -9.11 -2.71 -7.11
C GLN A 51 -7.86 -3.54 -7.41
N THR A 52 -7.17 -4.03 -6.38
CA THR A 52 -5.94 -4.83 -6.53
C THR A 52 -6.07 -6.28 -6.08
N LEU A 53 -7.28 -6.75 -5.74
CA LEU A 53 -7.51 -8.13 -5.29
C LEU A 53 -7.01 -9.16 -6.30
N TRP A 54 -7.27 -8.93 -7.59
CA TRP A 54 -6.79 -9.79 -8.68
C TRP A 54 -5.25 -9.88 -8.72
N PHE A 55 -4.57 -8.79 -8.39
CA PHE A 55 -3.12 -8.71 -8.34
C PHE A 55 -2.58 -9.46 -7.10
N MET A 56 -3.23 -9.28 -5.95
CA MET A 56 -2.87 -9.98 -4.71
C MET A 56 -3.08 -11.50 -4.81
N LYS A 57 -4.05 -11.98 -5.59
CA LYS A 57 -4.24 -13.42 -5.87
C LYS A 57 -3.05 -14.05 -6.58
N SER A 58 -2.27 -13.27 -7.31
CA SER A 58 -1.07 -13.75 -8.00
C SER A 58 0.17 -13.74 -7.12
N ALA A 59 0.09 -13.16 -5.93
CA ALA A 59 1.21 -13.12 -4.98
C ALA A 59 1.38 -14.48 -4.29
N LYS A 60 2.64 -14.88 -4.06
CA LYS A 60 2.92 -16.05 -3.23
C LYS A 60 2.71 -15.77 -1.75
N HIS A 61 3.06 -14.58 -1.30
CA HIS A 61 2.92 -14.13 0.08
C HIS A 61 2.37 -12.71 0.10
N LEU A 62 1.28 -12.51 0.81
CA LEU A 62 0.71 -11.20 1.09
C LEU A 62 0.90 -10.87 2.58
N THR A 63 1.45 -9.70 2.87
CA THR A 63 1.55 -9.19 4.24
C THR A 63 0.71 -7.93 4.39
N ILE A 64 -0.23 -7.95 5.33
CA ILE A 64 -1.01 -6.78 5.74
C ILE A 64 -0.16 -5.99 6.75
N LEU A 65 0.21 -4.75 6.39
CA LEU A 65 0.90 -3.82 7.26
C LEU A 65 -0.10 -2.85 7.87
N THR A 66 -0.23 -2.84 9.15
CA THR A 66 -1.09 -1.91 9.89
C THR A 66 -0.34 -1.23 11.01
N VAL A 67 -0.83 -0.07 11.44
CA VAL A 67 -0.26 0.69 12.56
C VAL A 67 -1.31 0.80 13.65
N GLU A 68 -0.93 0.52 14.88
CA GLU A 68 -1.82 0.67 16.03
C GLU A 68 -2.04 2.15 16.35
N THR A 69 -3.08 2.73 15.77
CA THR A 69 -3.43 4.16 15.94
C THR A 69 -4.65 4.41 16.82
N GLY A 70 -5.30 3.34 17.30
CA GLY A 70 -6.56 3.43 18.06
C GLY A 70 -7.77 3.85 17.22
N LYS A 71 -7.66 3.99 15.91
CA LYS A 71 -8.71 4.46 14.99
C LYS A 71 -8.99 3.49 13.83
N VAL A 72 -8.76 2.21 14.01
CA VAL A 72 -9.02 1.23 12.94
C VAL A 72 -10.53 1.04 12.80
N VAL A 73 -11.07 1.36 11.63
CA VAL A 73 -12.51 1.19 11.32
C VAL A 73 -12.83 -0.28 11.04
N ILE A 74 -11.92 -0.99 10.37
CA ILE A 74 -12.04 -2.42 10.08
C ILE A 74 -10.77 -3.11 10.59
N ALA A 75 -10.94 -4.09 11.47
CA ALA A 75 -9.84 -4.81 12.06
C ALA A 75 -9.02 -5.58 11.00
N PRO A 76 -7.69 -5.61 11.09
CA PRO A 76 -6.85 -6.40 10.16
C PRO A 76 -7.20 -7.89 10.13
N SER A 77 -7.73 -8.44 11.23
CA SER A 77 -8.22 -9.81 11.31
C SER A 77 -9.45 -10.06 10.43
N GLU A 78 -10.37 -9.09 10.34
CA GLU A 78 -11.54 -9.16 9.44
C GLU A 78 -11.09 -9.12 7.98
N LEU A 79 -10.12 -8.25 7.67
CA LEU A 79 -9.51 -8.21 6.35
C LEU A 79 -8.84 -9.54 5.99
N LYS A 80 -8.11 -10.15 6.93
CA LYS A 80 -7.47 -11.47 6.71
C LYS A 80 -8.51 -12.53 6.41
N THR A 81 -9.64 -12.54 7.12
CA THR A 81 -10.77 -13.45 6.85
C THR A 81 -11.35 -13.22 5.46
N TYR A 82 -11.63 -11.98 5.10
CA TYR A 82 -12.11 -11.61 3.77
C TYR A 82 -11.15 -12.07 2.66
N LEU A 83 -9.86 -11.86 2.82
CA LEU A 83 -8.85 -12.31 1.85
C LEU A 83 -8.81 -13.84 1.72
N ALA A 84 -8.95 -14.56 2.82
CA ALA A 84 -8.99 -16.02 2.81
C ALA A 84 -10.23 -16.57 2.05
N GLU A 85 -11.39 -15.89 2.15
CA GLU A 85 -12.59 -16.22 1.36
C GLU A 85 -12.39 -16.00 -0.15
N HIS A 86 -11.40 -15.20 -0.50
CA HIS A 86 -10.99 -14.94 -1.88
C HIS A 86 -9.75 -15.74 -2.31
N ASP A 87 -9.39 -16.80 -1.59
CA ASP A 87 -8.21 -17.64 -1.86
C ASP A 87 -6.87 -16.89 -1.75
N VAL A 88 -6.80 -15.83 -0.94
CA VAL A 88 -5.58 -15.07 -0.67
C VAL A 88 -5.13 -15.31 0.77
N ASN A 89 -4.05 -16.07 0.94
CA ASN A 89 -3.43 -16.23 2.24
C ASN A 89 -2.59 -14.99 2.59
N SER A 90 -2.75 -14.49 3.81
CA SER A 90 -2.04 -13.30 4.25
C SER A 90 -1.57 -13.41 5.69
N ASP A 91 -0.51 -12.68 6.00
CA ASP A 91 -0.03 -12.46 7.35
C ASP A 91 -0.28 -11.01 7.78
N ILE A 92 -0.35 -10.79 9.09
CA ILE A 92 -0.56 -9.45 9.66
C ILE A 92 0.70 -9.04 10.41
N VAL A 93 1.22 -7.86 10.09
CA VAL A 93 2.31 -7.23 10.83
C VAL A 93 1.81 -5.89 11.37
N VAL A 94 1.77 -5.78 12.69
CA VAL A 94 1.44 -4.52 13.38
C VAL A 94 2.73 -3.73 13.57
N VAL A 95 2.82 -2.62 12.85
CA VAL A 95 3.99 -1.75 12.87
C VAL A 95 3.89 -0.77 14.03
N LYS A 96 4.90 -0.74 14.88
CA LYS A 96 5.04 0.28 15.93
C LYS A 96 5.83 1.46 15.35
N PRO A 97 5.24 2.64 15.19
CA PRO A 97 5.94 3.77 14.62
C PRO A 97 7.04 4.28 15.57
N SER A 98 8.27 4.28 15.08
CA SER A 98 9.43 4.88 15.79
C SER A 98 9.76 6.29 15.28
N LYS A 99 9.23 6.64 14.11
CA LYS A 99 9.37 7.90 13.39
C LYS A 99 7.98 8.33 12.88
N SER A 100 7.91 8.86 11.67
CA SER A 100 6.61 9.02 11.00
C SER A 100 6.01 7.65 10.65
N ILE A 101 4.67 7.57 10.60
CA ILE A 101 3.96 6.34 10.19
C ILE A 101 4.44 5.87 8.81
N GLY A 102 4.58 6.80 7.86
CA GLY A 102 5.05 6.47 6.50
C GLY A 102 6.46 5.89 6.48
N ALA A 103 7.38 6.44 7.28
CA ALA A 103 8.74 5.93 7.39
C ALA A 103 8.75 4.50 7.97
N SER A 104 8.00 4.29 9.05
CA SER A 104 7.97 2.98 9.72
C SER A 104 7.33 1.90 8.85
N LEU A 105 6.24 2.20 8.15
CA LEU A 105 5.61 1.27 7.19
C LEU A 105 6.55 0.92 6.05
N ARG A 106 7.23 1.92 5.47
CA ARG A 106 8.19 1.71 4.38
C ARG A 106 9.37 0.84 4.84
N GLU A 107 9.98 1.16 5.98
CA GLU A 107 11.10 0.39 6.53
C GLU A 107 10.71 -1.08 6.78
N VAL A 108 9.51 -1.33 7.30
CA VAL A 108 9.01 -2.71 7.50
C VAL A 108 8.75 -3.39 6.15
N SER A 109 8.13 -2.73 5.18
CA SER A 109 7.92 -3.27 3.84
C SER A 109 9.24 -3.66 3.17
N GLU A 110 10.27 -2.83 3.29
CA GLU A 110 11.62 -3.09 2.78
C GLU A 110 12.29 -4.26 3.52
N SER A 111 12.15 -4.34 4.85
CA SER A 111 12.72 -5.43 5.65
C SER A 111 12.08 -6.80 5.35
N LEU A 112 10.82 -6.81 4.92
CA LEU A 112 10.11 -7.98 4.43
C LEU A 112 10.52 -8.35 3.00
N GLU A 113 11.31 -7.51 2.36
CA GLU A 113 11.72 -7.63 0.96
C GLU A 113 10.50 -7.63 0.01
N ALA A 114 9.46 -6.85 0.33
CA ALA A 114 8.29 -6.77 -0.52
C ALA A 114 8.65 -6.32 -1.94
N ASP A 115 8.24 -7.07 -2.94
CA ASP A 115 8.47 -6.75 -4.35
C ASP A 115 7.63 -5.54 -4.79
N VAL A 116 6.45 -5.41 -4.17
CA VAL A 116 5.50 -4.32 -4.41
C VAL A 116 4.79 -3.96 -3.11
N THR A 117 4.61 -2.68 -2.85
CA THR A 117 3.77 -2.20 -1.77
C THR A 117 2.51 -1.54 -2.33
N ILE A 118 1.35 -2.00 -1.85
CA ILE A 118 0.03 -1.46 -2.21
C ILE A 118 -0.42 -0.54 -1.08
N LEU A 119 -0.89 0.65 -1.41
CA LEU A 119 -1.46 1.57 -0.41
C LEU A 119 -2.59 2.43 -0.98
N GLY A 120 -3.56 2.73 -0.12
CA GLY A 120 -4.52 3.79 -0.36
C GLY A 120 -3.82 5.15 -0.38
N ALA A 121 -4.15 5.98 -1.33
CA ALA A 121 -3.47 7.24 -1.57
C ALA A 121 -4.35 8.43 -1.18
N TYR A 122 -3.81 9.34 -0.38
CA TYR A 122 -4.39 10.66 -0.08
C TYR A 122 -5.73 10.67 0.68
N GLY A 123 -5.97 9.70 1.58
CA GLY A 123 -7.28 9.49 2.22
C GLY A 123 -7.72 10.46 3.30
N ASN A 124 -6.89 11.18 3.95
CA ASN A 124 -7.28 11.87 5.19
C ASN A 124 -7.38 13.40 5.11
N ASN A 125 -7.55 14.02 3.94
CA ASN A 125 -7.67 15.47 3.84
C ASN A 125 -8.87 15.92 3.00
N GLN A 126 -9.92 16.39 3.68
CA GLN A 126 -11.05 17.10 3.07
C GLN A 126 -10.65 18.48 2.49
N TYR A 127 -9.38 18.85 2.55
CA TYR A 127 -8.87 20.12 2.00
C TYR A 127 -7.84 19.82 0.91
N PHE A 128 -8.34 19.65 -0.30
CA PHE A 128 -7.65 19.19 -1.51
C PHE A 128 -6.47 20.03 -2.00
N GLU A 129 -6.13 21.12 -1.36
CA GLU A 129 -5.20 22.05 -2.00
C GLU A 129 -3.76 22.07 -1.47
N ARG A 130 -3.43 21.48 -0.32
CA ARG A 130 -2.09 21.74 0.24
C ARG A 130 -1.33 20.64 0.99
N VAL A 131 -1.92 19.52 1.37
CA VAL A 131 -1.14 18.50 2.10
C VAL A 131 -1.35 17.12 1.51
N LEU A 132 -0.36 16.65 0.79
CA LEU A 132 -0.21 15.25 0.41
C LEU A 132 -0.20 14.42 1.70
N GLY A 133 -1.07 13.40 1.82
CA GLY A 133 -1.13 12.55 3.01
C GLY A 133 0.27 12.06 3.39
N GLY A 134 0.71 12.30 4.62
CA GLY A 134 2.12 12.11 5.02
C GLY A 134 2.66 10.71 4.73
N VAL A 135 1.82 9.67 4.79
CA VAL A 135 2.20 8.28 4.45
C VAL A 135 2.46 8.14 2.95
N THR A 136 1.48 8.50 2.11
CA THR A 136 1.62 8.39 0.65
C THR A 136 2.79 9.19 0.11
N GLN A 137 2.93 10.43 0.57
CA GLN A 137 4.04 11.28 0.15
C GLN A 137 5.39 10.69 0.54
N HIS A 138 5.50 10.16 1.76
CA HIS A 138 6.73 9.52 2.21
C HIS A 138 7.13 8.33 1.33
N PHE A 139 6.17 7.47 0.96
CA PHE A 139 6.44 6.37 0.03
C PHE A 139 6.85 6.87 -1.35
N VAL A 140 6.13 7.85 -1.92
CA VAL A 140 6.44 8.41 -3.24
C VAL A 140 7.85 9.01 -3.30
N ASP A 141 8.28 9.68 -2.23
CA ASP A 141 9.57 10.36 -2.17
C ASP A 141 10.75 9.41 -1.88
N HIS A 142 10.52 8.29 -1.19
CA HIS A 142 11.60 7.50 -0.61
C HIS A 142 11.57 6.00 -0.95
N ALA A 143 10.50 5.49 -1.53
CA ALA A 143 10.45 4.06 -1.85
C ALA A 143 11.39 3.72 -3.02
N SER A 144 12.32 2.79 -2.79
CA SER A 144 13.18 2.25 -3.84
C SER A 144 12.46 1.21 -4.68
N ARG A 145 11.49 0.50 -4.11
CA ARG A 145 10.72 -0.58 -4.75
C ARG A 145 9.38 -0.10 -5.31
N PRO A 146 8.79 -0.86 -6.26
CA PRO A 146 7.51 -0.52 -6.87
C PRO A 146 6.37 -0.29 -5.87
N LEU A 147 5.48 0.65 -6.21
CA LEU A 147 4.27 0.96 -5.47
C LEU A 147 3.04 0.79 -6.34
N VAL A 148 1.93 0.37 -5.74
CA VAL A 148 0.60 0.49 -6.33
C VAL A 148 -0.21 1.44 -5.45
N LEU A 149 -0.62 2.56 -6.03
CA LEU A 149 -1.35 3.62 -5.37
C LEU A 149 -2.79 3.64 -5.87
N VAL A 150 -3.75 3.74 -4.95
CA VAL A 150 -5.19 3.78 -5.28
C VAL A 150 -5.87 4.90 -4.49
N HIS A 151 -6.68 5.71 -5.18
CA HIS A 151 -7.45 6.79 -4.55
C HIS A 151 -8.94 6.56 -4.68
#